data_b09106a276ddabe6d508c455b589416c
#
_entry.id   b09106a276ddabe6d508c455b589416c
#
_cell.length_a   1.000
_cell.length_b   1.000
_cell.length_c   1.000
_cell.angle_alpha   90.00
_cell.angle_beta   90.00
_cell.angle_gamma   90.00
#
_symmetry.space_group_name_H-M   'P 1'
#
loop_
_entity.id
_entity.type
_entity.pdbx_description
1 polymer ?
#
loop_
_entity_poly.entity_id
_entity_poly.type
_entity_poly.pdbx_seq_one_letter_code
_entity_poly.pdbx_strand_id
1 'polypeptide(L)'
;MKYLITEDGKDKTYSLPTVWNNVKLDSYMKVCAILENKDDDEYRQTFKLLRALMGLKTKTIEKMPLSVIRQIYKDIAVLIQQPIDDNLRHKIKINKTVYGFHPQLSNLTLGEFVDIEAYIKDGIHKNMHNILSVLYRPITKEKGHQYNIEPYEPSDDRAELFKENLTIGDVNGASVFFYSLGKELLSYSAKYLKKAKTKK
;
A
#
# COMPACT_ATOMS: atom_id res chain seq x y z
N MET A 1 -2.58 -0.38 19.82
CA MET A 1 -3.46 -0.53 21.02
C MET A 1 -4.01 -1.94 21.09
N LYS A 2 -4.38 -2.41 22.29
CA LYS A 2 -4.95 -3.76 22.47
C LYS A 2 -6.37 -3.65 23.04
N TYR A 3 -7.27 -4.46 22.50
CA TYR A 3 -8.67 -4.53 22.90
C TYR A 3 -9.01 -5.96 23.30
N LEU A 4 -9.65 -6.14 24.44
CA LEU A 4 -10.20 -7.41 24.88
C LEU A 4 -11.64 -7.50 24.37
N ILE A 5 -11.92 -8.45 23.50
CA ILE A 5 -13.22 -8.60 22.84
C ILE A 5 -13.66 -10.05 23.01
N THR A 6 -14.90 -10.24 23.49
CA THR A 6 -15.49 -11.56 23.65
C THR A 6 -15.94 -12.09 22.27
N GLU A 7 -15.38 -13.22 21.85
CA GLU A 7 -15.77 -13.95 20.64
C GLU A 7 -16.12 -15.40 21.01
N ASP A 8 -17.34 -15.82 20.67
CA ASP A 8 -17.85 -17.16 20.95
C ASP A 8 -17.73 -17.56 22.46
N GLY A 9 -18.02 -16.59 23.35
CA GLY A 9 -17.97 -16.76 24.81
C GLY A 9 -16.56 -16.79 25.40
N LYS A 10 -15.51 -16.48 24.60
CA LYS A 10 -14.12 -16.40 25.07
C LYS A 10 -13.56 -15.01 24.79
N ASP A 11 -12.83 -14.50 25.76
CA ASP A 11 -12.12 -13.23 25.59
C ASP A 11 -10.86 -13.41 24.76
N LYS A 12 -10.78 -12.64 23.67
CA LYS A 12 -9.63 -12.58 22.78
C LYS A 12 -9.05 -11.19 22.70
N THR A 13 -7.73 -11.10 22.64
CA THR A 13 -7.04 -9.83 22.45
C THR A 13 -6.86 -9.53 20.98
N TYR A 14 -7.42 -8.42 20.54
CA TYR A 14 -7.23 -7.87 19.20
C TYR A 14 -6.34 -6.63 19.26
N SER A 15 -5.45 -6.49 18.27
CA SER A 15 -4.50 -5.38 18.21
C SER A 15 -4.90 -4.42 17.11
N LEU A 16 -5.01 -3.12 17.43
CA LEU A 16 -5.10 -2.05 16.48
C LEU A 16 -3.70 -1.43 16.31
N PRO A 17 -3.16 -1.30 15.09
CA PRO A 17 -1.92 -0.57 14.86
C PRO A 17 -2.02 0.88 15.34
N THR A 18 -0.95 1.42 15.90
CA THR A 18 -0.89 2.81 16.37
C THR A 18 -0.11 3.71 15.43
N VAL A 19 0.63 3.12 14.49
CA VAL A 19 1.40 3.81 13.45
C VAL A 19 1.29 3.05 12.14
N TRP A 20 1.33 3.75 11.03
CA TRP A 20 1.23 3.17 9.69
C TRP A 20 2.35 2.17 9.41
N ASN A 21 3.56 2.40 9.91
CA ASN A 21 4.71 1.53 9.68
C ASN A 21 4.44 0.06 10.04
N ASN A 22 3.53 -0.20 11.00
CA ASN A 22 3.18 -1.53 11.45
C ASN A 22 1.95 -2.13 10.72
N VAL A 23 1.35 -1.39 9.78
CA VAL A 23 0.20 -1.85 9.01
C VAL A 23 0.69 -2.64 7.80
N LYS A 24 0.15 -3.84 7.60
CA LYS A 24 0.44 -4.64 6.41
C LYS A 24 -0.04 -3.92 5.15
N LEU A 25 0.69 -4.11 4.05
CA LEU A 25 0.37 -3.50 2.76
C LEU A 25 -1.05 -3.85 2.31
N ASP A 26 -1.45 -5.13 2.39
CA ASP A 26 -2.81 -5.58 2.08
C ASP A 26 -3.89 -4.84 2.90
N SER A 27 -3.66 -4.70 4.22
CA SER A 27 -4.59 -3.97 5.09
C SER A 27 -4.66 -2.49 4.74
N TYR A 28 -3.54 -1.86 4.44
CA TYR A 28 -3.49 -0.45 4.01
C TYR A 28 -4.25 -0.23 2.70
N MET A 29 -4.03 -1.08 1.70
CA MET A 29 -4.75 -1.03 0.42
C MET A 29 -6.27 -1.13 0.62
N LYS A 30 -6.71 -2.04 1.53
CA LYS A 30 -8.13 -2.15 1.91
C LYS A 30 -8.65 -0.89 2.59
N VAL A 31 -7.87 -0.29 3.50
CA VAL A 31 -8.25 0.98 4.15
C VAL A 31 -8.41 2.09 3.13
N CYS A 32 -7.47 2.25 2.19
CA CYS A 32 -7.57 3.25 1.13
C CYS A 32 -8.84 3.06 0.30
N ALA A 33 -9.13 1.82 -0.14
CA ALA A 33 -10.33 1.50 -0.90
C ALA A 33 -11.63 1.80 -0.12
N ILE A 34 -11.64 1.57 1.19
CA ILE A 34 -12.79 1.89 2.06
C ILE A 34 -12.99 3.41 2.15
N LEU A 35 -11.91 4.17 2.33
CA LEU A 35 -11.98 5.64 2.48
C LEU A 35 -12.30 6.35 1.16
N GLU A 36 -11.92 5.78 0.02
CA GLU A 36 -12.25 6.28 -1.31
C GLU A 36 -13.71 6.01 -1.71
N ASN A 37 -14.34 5.02 -1.10
CA ASN A 37 -15.74 4.67 -1.40
C ASN A 37 -16.71 5.63 -0.72
N LYS A 38 -17.30 6.53 -1.52
CA LYS A 38 -18.26 7.54 -1.06
C LYS A 38 -19.69 7.02 -0.86
N ASP A 39 -19.96 5.80 -1.30
CA ASP A 39 -21.30 5.19 -1.20
C ASP A 39 -21.55 4.54 0.15
N ASP A 40 -20.50 4.31 0.93
CA ASP A 40 -20.61 3.76 2.27
C ASP A 40 -20.95 4.85 3.30
N ASP A 41 -21.98 4.57 4.13
CA ASP A 41 -22.24 5.37 5.32
C ASP A 41 -21.16 5.14 6.39
N GLU A 42 -21.13 5.99 7.42
CA GLU A 42 -20.15 5.96 8.50
C GLU A 42 -20.09 4.59 9.22
N TYR A 43 -21.24 3.93 9.41
CA TYR A 43 -21.28 2.62 10.07
C TYR A 43 -20.68 1.52 9.21
N ARG A 44 -20.98 1.53 7.90
CA ARG A 44 -20.40 0.58 6.94
C ARG A 44 -18.89 0.78 6.79
N GLN A 45 -18.44 2.03 6.73
CA GLN A 45 -17.01 2.33 6.72
C GLN A 45 -16.32 1.82 7.99
N THR A 46 -16.89 2.15 9.17
CA THR A 46 -16.37 1.68 10.47
C THR A 46 -16.27 0.16 10.51
N PHE A 47 -17.32 -0.53 10.10
CA PHE A 47 -17.37 -1.98 10.05
C PHE A 47 -16.26 -2.57 9.17
N LYS A 48 -16.06 -2.02 7.98
CA LYS A 48 -15.01 -2.44 7.04
C LYS A 48 -13.61 -2.16 7.59
N LEU A 49 -13.40 -1.00 8.23
CA LEU A 49 -12.12 -0.62 8.85
C LEU A 49 -11.74 -1.55 10.01
N LEU A 50 -12.69 -1.92 10.88
CA LEU A 50 -12.47 -2.89 11.95
C LEU A 50 -11.99 -4.24 11.40
N ARG A 51 -12.58 -4.69 10.30
CA ARG A 51 -12.17 -5.92 9.64
C ARG A 51 -10.77 -5.80 9.00
N ALA A 52 -10.50 -4.72 8.30
CA ALA A 52 -9.24 -4.51 7.57
C ALA A 52 -8.03 -4.35 8.51
N LEU A 53 -8.20 -3.62 9.63
CA LEU A 53 -7.11 -3.28 10.55
C LEU A 53 -6.95 -4.26 11.72
N MET A 54 -8.02 -4.87 12.18
CA MET A 54 -8.01 -5.74 13.37
C MET A 54 -8.32 -7.20 13.05
N GLY A 55 -8.77 -7.52 11.84
CA GLY A 55 -9.15 -8.88 11.46
C GLY A 55 -10.42 -9.39 12.18
N LEU A 56 -11.27 -8.49 12.68
CA LEU A 56 -12.49 -8.86 13.37
C LEU A 56 -13.49 -9.52 12.42
N LYS A 57 -14.14 -10.57 12.88
CA LYS A 57 -15.22 -11.24 12.13
C LYS A 57 -16.51 -10.44 12.20
N THR A 58 -17.32 -10.51 11.14
CA THR A 58 -18.63 -9.87 11.06
C THR A 58 -19.49 -10.12 12.31
N LYS A 59 -19.68 -11.41 12.66
CA LYS A 59 -20.49 -11.81 13.84
C LYS A 59 -19.94 -11.26 15.17
N THR A 60 -18.63 -11.05 15.27
CA THR A 60 -18.01 -10.47 16.47
C THR A 60 -18.34 -8.99 16.56
N ILE A 61 -18.20 -8.23 15.46
CA ILE A 61 -18.49 -6.79 15.40
C ILE A 61 -19.97 -6.53 15.74
N GLU A 62 -20.89 -7.30 15.16
CA GLU A 62 -22.35 -7.17 15.39
C GLU A 62 -22.76 -7.35 16.86
N LYS A 63 -21.98 -8.11 17.63
CA LYS A 63 -22.24 -8.34 19.05
C LYS A 63 -21.50 -7.37 19.98
N MET A 64 -20.64 -6.50 19.44
CA MET A 64 -19.87 -5.56 20.25
C MET A 64 -20.75 -4.42 20.77
N PRO A 65 -20.54 -3.97 22.02
CA PRO A 65 -21.15 -2.74 22.51
C PRO A 65 -20.80 -1.54 21.64
N LEU A 66 -21.78 -0.69 21.32
CA LEU A 66 -21.57 0.49 20.48
C LEU A 66 -20.53 1.46 21.06
N SER A 67 -20.42 1.52 22.40
CA SER A 67 -19.40 2.32 23.08
C SER A 67 -17.97 1.88 22.74
N VAL A 68 -17.73 0.56 22.65
CA VAL A 68 -16.45 -0.02 22.28
C VAL A 68 -16.13 0.26 20.80
N ILE A 69 -17.12 0.11 19.92
CA ILE A 69 -16.97 0.42 18.49
C ILE A 69 -16.59 1.89 18.30
N ARG A 70 -17.28 2.81 18.99
CA ARG A 70 -16.98 4.24 18.92
C ARG A 70 -15.57 4.58 19.42
N GLN A 71 -15.11 3.89 20.46
CA GLN A 71 -13.75 4.10 20.97
C GLN A 71 -12.71 3.63 19.94
N ILE A 72 -12.87 2.43 19.38
CA ILE A 72 -11.95 1.91 18.34
C ILE A 72 -11.95 2.83 17.11
N TYR A 73 -13.13 3.33 16.71
CA TYR A 73 -13.23 4.26 15.58
C TYR A 73 -12.44 5.55 15.82
N LYS A 74 -12.50 6.13 17.02
CA LYS A 74 -11.67 7.29 17.39
C LYS A 74 -10.18 6.99 17.25
N ASP A 75 -9.76 5.81 17.70
CA ASP A 75 -8.35 5.41 17.61
C ASP A 75 -7.91 5.11 16.17
N ILE A 76 -8.82 4.60 15.32
CA ILE A 76 -8.60 4.49 13.87
C ILE A 76 -8.49 5.88 13.24
N ALA A 77 -9.34 6.85 13.61
CA ALA A 77 -9.26 8.22 13.10
C ALA A 77 -7.91 8.89 13.44
N VAL A 78 -7.37 8.63 14.64
CA VAL A 78 -6.03 9.08 15.02
C VAL A 78 -4.95 8.44 14.13
N LEU A 79 -5.04 7.13 13.85
CA LEU A 79 -4.12 6.44 12.95
C LEU A 79 -4.17 7.04 11.53
N ILE A 80 -5.38 7.30 11.01
CA ILE A 80 -5.57 7.85 9.65
C ILE A 80 -4.94 9.24 9.51
N GLN A 81 -4.94 10.04 10.57
CA GLN A 81 -4.36 11.38 10.55
C GLN A 81 -2.84 11.41 10.72
N GLN A 82 -2.20 10.29 11.04
CA GLN A 82 -0.75 10.26 11.20
C GLN A 82 -0.02 10.43 9.87
N PRO A 83 1.07 11.19 9.87
CA PRO A 83 1.92 11.28 8.69
C PRO A 83 2.55 9.91 8.40
N ILE A 84 2.73 9.66 7.13
CA ILE A 84 3.44 8.49 6.65
C ILE A 84 4.92 8.89 6.49
N ASP A 85 5.84 8.09 7.04
CA ASP A 85 7.29 8.28 6.89
C ASP A 85 7.66 8.15 5.39
N ASP A 86 8.48 9.08 4.86
CA ASP A 86 8.87 9.15 3.46
C ASP A 86 10.27 8.58 3.16
N ASN A 87 10.91 7.97 4.15
CA ASN A 87 12.24 7.38 4.00
C ASN A 87 12.21 6.15 3.09
N LEU A 88 12.85 6.25 1.92
CA LEU A 88 12.96 5.15 0.97
C LEU A 88 13.88 4.04 1.50
N ARG A 89 13.36 2.84 1.65
CA ARG A 89 14.17 1.66 1.90
C ARG A 89 14.70 1.11 0.57
N HIS A 90 15.97 1.28 0.32
CA HIS A 90 16.62 0.78 -0.89
C HIS A 90 16.66 -0.76 -0.97
N LYS A 91 16.55 -1.45 0.16
CA LYS A 91 16.54 -2.91 0.23
C LYS A 91 15.47 -3.38 1.20
N ILE A 92 14.70 -4.37 0.79
CA ILE A 92 13.75 -5.08 1.62
C ILE A 92 14.03 -6.58 1.57
N LYS A 93 13.81 -7.29 2.68
CA LYS A 93 14.05 -8.73 2.76
C LYS A 93 12.74 -9.45 3.03
N ILE A 94 12.39 -10.37 2.16
CA ILE A 94 11.26 -11.28 2.38
C ILE A 94 11.81 -12.71 2.32
N ASN A 95 11.59 -13.45 3.39
CA ASN A 95 12.14 -14.81 3.55
C ASN A 95 13.68 -14.79 3.40
N LYS A 96 14.21 -15.49 2.38
CA LYS A 96 15.66 -15.58 2.09
C LYS A 96 16.10 -14.62 0.97
N THR A 97 15.18 -13.96 0.30
CA THR A 97 15.45 -13.10 -0.86
C THR A 97 15.53 -11.64 -0.44
N VAL A 98 16.56 -10.95 -0.90
CA VAL A 98 16.72 -9.50 -0.76
C VAL A 98 16.31 -8.84 -2.07
N TYR A 99 15.35 -7.94 -2.00
CA TYR A 99 14.86 -7.14 -3.11
C TYR A 99 15.46 -5.75 -3.03
N GLY A 100 16.03 -5.27 -4.13
CA GLY A 100 16.57 -3.91 -4.25
C GLY A 100 15.58 -3.01 -4.99
N PHE A 101 15.42 -1.78 -4.50
CA PHE A 101 14.72 -0.74 -5.24
C PHE A 101 15.48 -0.43 -6.52
N HIS A 102 14.78 -0.08 -7.59
CA HIS A 102 15.40 0.21 -8.89
C HIS A 102 16.53 1.25 -8.71
N PRO A 103 17.80 0.88 -9.02
CA PRO A 103 18.95 1.70 -8.62
C PRO A 103 19.04 3.03 -9.37
N GLN A 104 18.39 3.14 -10.54
CA GLN A 104 18.48 4.33 -11.39
C GLN A 104 17.16 4.54 -12.16
N LEU A 105 16.24 5.25 -11.56
CA LEU A 105 14.89 5.47 -12.11
C LEU A 105 14.87 6.19 -13.47
N SER A 106 15.91 6.97 -13.79
CA SER A 106 16.08 7.58 -15.11
C SER A 106 16.32 6.55 -16.23
N ASN A 107 16.66 5.32 -15.87
CA ASN A 107 16.95 4.22 -16.80
C ASN A 107 15.84 3.14 -16.78
N LEU A 108 14.60 3.52 -16.41
CA LEU A 108 13.47 2.61 -16.58
C LEU A 108 13.35 2.18 -18.04
N THR A 109 13.14 0.89 -18.24
CA THR A 109 12.82 0.36 -19.57
C THR A 109 11.43 0.80 -20.01
N LEU A 110 11.14 0.73 -21.30
CA LEU A 110 9.79 1.02 -21.80
C LEU A 110 8.72 0.12 -21.16
N GLY A 111 9.02 -1.16 -20.94
CA GLY A 111 8.09 -2.11 -20.29
C GLY A 111 7.77 -1.69 -18.85
N GLU A 112 8.81 -1.41 -18.05
CA GLU A 112 8.62 -0.91 -16.66
C GLU A 112 7.78 0.35 -16.64
N PHE A 113 8.07 1.30 -17.52
CA PHE A 113 7.35 2.56 -17.60
C PHE A 113 5.86 2.36 -17.96
N VAL A 114 5.58 1.56 -18.98
CA VAL A 114 4.21 1.29 -19.47
C VAL A 114 3.38 0.61 -18.40
N ASP A 115 3.95 -0.38 -17.70
CA ASP A 115 3.24 -1.11 -16.65
C ASP A 115 2.98 -0.22 -15.43
N ILE A 116 3.97 0.57 -14.99
CA ILE A 116 3.77 1.56 -13.91
C ILE A 116 2.68 2.56 -14.29
N GLU A 117 2.72 3.11 -15.51
CA GLU A 117 1.70 4.07 -15.99
C GLU A 117 0.30 3.45 -16.00
N ALA A 118 0.17 2.20 -16.46
CA ALA A 118 -1.10 1.47 -16.47
C ALA A 118 -1.65 1.28 -15.04
N TYR A 119 -0.80 0.85 -14.10
CA TYR A 119 -1.19 0.66 -12.71
C TYR A 119 -1.57 1.98 -12.02
N ILE A 120 -0.87 3.08 -12.31
CA ILE A 120 -1.22 4.41 -11.78
C ILE A 120 -2.56 4.87 -12.32
N LYS A 121 -2.85 4.69 -13.61
CA LYS A 121 -4.12 5.07 -14.24
C LYS A 121 -5.31 4.25 -13.71
N ASP A 122 -5.10 2.97 -13.42
CA ASP A 122 -6.12 2.09 -12.84
C ASP A 122 -6.34 2.32 -11.32
N GLY A 123 -5.46 3.08 -10.68
CA GLY A 123 -5.54 3.48 -9.27
C GLY A 123 -4.32 3.05 -8.45
N ILE A 124 -3.58 4.04 -7.94
CA ILE A 124 -2.33 3.82 -7.20
C ILE A 124 -2.53 2.90 -5.99
N HIS A 125 -3.54 3.18 -5.16
CA HIS A 125 -3.78 2.40 -3.94
C HIS A 125 -4.17 0.95 -4.24
N LYS A 126 -4.96 0.74 -5.29
CA LYS A 126 -5.38 -0.58 -5.75
C LYS A 126 -4.22 -1.41 -6.28
N ASN A 127 -3.25 -0.75 -6.95
CA ASN A 127 -2.14 -1.39 -7.65
C ASN A 127 -0.78 -1.21 -6.97
N MET A 128 -0.75 -0.82 -5.70
CA MET A 128 0.49 -0.51 -4.98
C MET A 128 1.47 -1.69 -5.01
N HIS A 129 0.99 -2.90 -4.77
CA HIS A 129 1.78 -4.14 -4.81
C HIS A 129 2.35 -4.42 -6.21
N ASN A 130 1.59 -4.13 -7.28
CA ASN A 130 2.05 -4.27 -8.66
C ASN A 130 3.17 -3.27 -8.97
N ILE A 131 2.98 -1.99 -8.64
CA ILE A 131 3.99 -0.95 -8.83
C ILE A 131 5.27 -1.28 -8.04
N LEU A 132 5.12 -1.76 -6.80
CA LEU A 132 6.25 -2.21 -6.00
C LEU A 132 6.98 -3.39 -6.65
N SER A 133 6.27 -4.34 -7.28
CA SER A 133 6.87 -5.49 -7.96
C SER A 133 7.68 -5.10 -9.19
N VAL A 134 7.34 -4.00 -9.85
CA VAL A 134 8.16 -3.44 -10.94
C VAL A 134 9.44 -2.84 -10.38
N LEU A 135 9.36 -2.09 -9.28
CA LEU A 135 10.46 -1.29 -8.76
C LEU A 135 11.39 -2.04 -7.79
N TYR A 136 10.89 -3.06 -7.09
CA TYR A 136 11.71 -3.91 -6.23
C TYR A 136 11.87 -5.28 -6.88
N ARG A 137 13.12 -5.65 -7.15
CA ARG A 137 13.46 -6.95 -7.74
C ARG A 137 14.60 -7.61 -6.98
N PRO A 138 14.73 -8.95 -7.06
CA PRO A 138 15.84 -9.64 -6.44
C PRO A 138 17.18 -9.04 -6.82
N ILE A 139 18.06 -8.88 -5.83
CA ILE A 139 19.43 -8.40 -6.06
C ILE A 139 20.25 -9.55 -6.63
N THR A 140 20.87 -9.34 -7.80
CA THR A 140 21.71 -10.34 -8.49
C THR A 140 23.19 -10.20 -8.15
N LYS A 141 23.67 -8.97 -7.99
CA LYS A 141 25.07 -8.66 -7.61
C LYS A 141 25.07 -7.47 -6.70
N GLU A 142 25.96 -7.50 -5.72
CA GLU A 142 26.18 -6.40 -4.78
C GLU A 142 27.66 -6.15 -4.57
N LYS A 143 28.06 -4.87 -4.58
CA LYS A 143 29.42 -4.41 -4.30
C LYS A 143 29.37 -3.12 -3.50
N GLY A 144 29.67 -3.19 -2.21
CA GLY A 144 29.56 -2.05 -1.30
C GLY A 144 28.11 -1.54 -1.21
N HIS A 145 27.88 -0.29 -1.58
CA HIS A 145 26.55 0.31 -1.58
C HIS A 145 25.79 0.16 -2.92
N GLN A 146 26.48 -0.32 -3.96
CA GLN A 146 25.89 -0.50 -5.27
C GLN A 146 25.38 -1.93 -5.44
N TYR A 147 24.26 -2.09 -6.10
CA TYR A 147 23.70 -3.38 -6.46
C TYR A 147 23.02 -3.36 -7.82
N ASN A 148 22.95 -4.53 -8.44
CA ASN A 148 22.13 -4.79 -9.61
C ASN A 148 20.92 -5.61 -9.20
N ILE A 149 19.81 -5.38 -9.87
CA ILE A 149 18.58 -6.14 -9.72
C ILE A 149 18.35 -7.01 -10.97
N GLU A 150 17.50 -8.01 -10.85
CA GLU A 150 17.10 -8.83 -12.00
C GLU A 150 16.51 -7.99 -13.13
N PRO A 151 16.68 -8.39 -14.42
CA PRO A 151 15.98 -7.79 -15.53
C PRO A 151 14.48 -7.73 -15.28
N TYR A 152 13.82 -6.74 -15.88
CA TYR A 152 12.38 -6.60 -15.72
C TYR A 152 11.62 -7.71 -16.45
N GLU A 153 10.80 -8.41 -15.67
CA GLU A 153 9.76 -9.31 -16.15
C GLU A 153 8.52 -9.10 -15.28
N PRO A 154 7.32 -8.92 -15.87
CA PRO A 154 6.07 -8.86 -15.11
C PRO A 154 5.91 -10.10 -14.23
N SER A 155 5.47 -9.93 -12.99
CA SER A 155 5.35 -11.06 -12.05
C SER A 155 4.23 -10.82 -11.04
N ASP A 156 3.10 -11.46 -11.27
CA ASP A 156 1.96 -11.44 -10.35
C ASP A 156 2.33 -12.13 -9.01
N ASP A 157 3.12 -13.21 -9.06
CA ASP A 157 3.59 -13.91 -7.85
C ASP A 157 4.41 -12.98 -6.93
N ARG A 158 5.27 -12.13 -7.51
CA ARG A 158 6.05 -11.15 -6.74
C ARG A 158 5.15 -10.05 -6.17
N ALA A 159 4.16 -9.60 -6.93
CA ALA A 159 3.21 -8.61 -6.47
C ALA A 159 2.37 -9.13 -5.30
N GLU A 160 1.82 -10.33 -5.38
CA GLU A 160 1.07 -10.95 -4.29
C GLU A 160 1.97 -11.25 -3.08
N LEU A 161 3.20 -11.72 -3.30
CA LEU A 161 4.19 -11.90 -2.23
C LEU A 161 4.41 -10.59 -1.44
N PHE A 162 4.52 -9.45 -2.13
CA PHE A 162 4.70 -8.13 -1.51
C PHE A 162 3.46 -7.72 -0.74
N LYS A 163 2.28 -7.87 -1.32
CA LYS A 163 1.00 -7.56 -0.69
C LYS A 163 0.81 -8.28 0.65
N GLU A 164 1.17 -9.56 0.70
CA GLU A 164 1.00 -10.40 1.87
C GLU A 164 2.04 -10.15 2.97
N ASN A 165 3.29 -9.83 2.59
CA ASN A 165 4.41 -9.85 3.52
C ASN A 165 4.94 -8.47 3.92
N LEU A 166 4.76 -7.43 3.10
CA LEU A 166 5.28 -6.11 3.40
C LEU A 166 4.37 -5.32 4.35
N THR A 167 4.98 -4.40 5.07
CA THR A 167 4.30 -3.36 5.84
C THR A 167 4.45 -2.00 5.14
N ILE A 168 3.64 -1.05 5.54
CA ILE A 168 3.79 0.34 5.05
C ILE A 168 5.17 0.90 5.43
N GLY A 169 5.70 0.56 6.59
CA GLY A 169 7.06 0.94 6.97
C GLY A 169 8.17 0.39 6.05
N ASP A 170 7.90 -0.67 5.29
CA ASP A 170 8.86 -1.21 4.32
C ASP A 170 8.84 -0.45 3.00
N VAL A 171 7.69 0.15 2.61
CA VAL A 171 7.46 0.65 1.25
C VAL A 171 7.11 2.14 1.16
N ASN A 172 7.04 2.82 2.29
CA ASN A 172 6.54 4.19 2.36
C ASN A 172 7.27 5.18 1.46
N GLY A 173 8.59 5.18 1.51
CA GLY A 173 9.38 6.08 0.66
C GLY A 173 9.17 5.81 -0.84
N ALA A 174 8.93 4.55 -1.22
CA ALA A 174 8.55 4.21 -2.58
C ALA A 174 7.16 4.79 -2.94
N SER A 175 6.22 4.81 -2.00
CA SER A 175 4.88 5.35 -2.23
C SER A 175 4.90 6.87 -2.50
N VAL A 176 5.70 7.63 -1.78
CA VAL A 176 5.89 9.07 -2.03
C VAL A 176 6.44 9.30 -3.45
N PHE A 177 7.36 8.44 -3.87
CA PHE A 177 7.88 8.47 -5.24
C PHE A 177 6.77 8.21 -6.27
N PHE A 178 5.85 7.24 -6.04
CA PHE A 178 4.75 6.96 -6.97
C PHE A 178 3.82 8.14 -7.14
N TYR A 179 3.51 8.86 -6.07
CA TYR A 179 2.68 10.06 -6.15
C TYR A 179 3.35 11.17 -6.96
N SER A 180 4.66 11.34 -6.81
CA SER A 180 5.44 12.31 -7.57
C SER A 180 5.51 11.91 -9.05
N LEU A 181 5.85 10.67 -9.33
CA LEU A 181 5.89 10.10 -10.68
C LEU A 181 4.51 10.15 -11.35
N GLY A 182 3.44 9.81 -10.63
CA GLY A 182 2.07 9.88 -11.15
C GLY A 182 1.66 11.29 -11.54
N LYS A 183 2.02 12.31 -10.76
CA LYS A 183 1.78 13.71 -11.10
C LYS A 183 2.56 14.14 -12.35
N GLU A 184 3.82 13.74 -12.47
CA GLU A 184 4.64 14.02 -13.65
C GLU A 184 4.07 13.34 -14.89
N LEU A 185 3.76 12.05 -14.84
CA LEU A 185 3.19 11.28 -15.96
C LEU A 185 1.87 11.87 -16.45
N LEU A 186 0.95 12.21 -15.53
CA LEU A 186 -0.31 12.85 -15.89
C LEU A 186 -0.09 14.23 -16.53
N SER A 187 0.93 14.99 -16.09
CA SER A 187 1.27 16.28 -16.68
C SER A 187 1.85 16.15 -18.09
N TYR A 188 2.68 15.14 -18.34
CA TYR A 188 3.25 14.86 -19.67
C TYR A 188 2.16 14.41 -20.64
N SER A 189 1.29 13.48 -20.24
CA SER A 189 0.17 13.01 -21.07
C SER A 189 -0.77 14.15 -21.46
N ALA A 190 -1.09 15.05 -20.53
CA ALA A 190 -1.92 16.24 -20.81
C ALA A 190 -1.25 17.23 -21.78
N LYS A 191 0.08 17.42 -21.70
CA LYS A 191 0.84 18.27 -22.62
C LYS A 191 0.90 17.68 -24.03
N TYR A 192 1.07 16.35 -24.15
CA TYR A 192 1.06 15.67 -25.45
C TYR A 192 -0.30 15.75 -26.14
N LEU A 193 -1.38 15.52 -25.41
CA LEU A 193 -2.75 15.62 -25.93
C LEU A 193 -3.10 17.05 -26.38
N LYS A 194 -2.64 18.09 -25.67
CA LYS A 194 -2.80 19.48 -26.10
C LYS A 194 -2.02 19.79 -27.39
N LYS A 195 -0.76 19.34 -27.51
CA LYS A 195 0.04 19.52 -28.72
C LYS A 195 -0.54 18.80 -29.94
N ALA A 196 -1.16 17.63 -29.75
CA ALA A 196 -1.79 16.88 -30.84
C ALA A 196 -3.08 17.56 -31.35
N LYS A 197 -3.82 18.28 -30.48
CA LYS A 197 -5.05 19.03 -30.86
C LYS A 197 -4.73 20.38 -31.52
N THR A 198 -3.57 20.97 -31.30
CA THR A 198 -3.17 22.26 -31.93
C THR A 198 -2.49 22.09 -33.30
N LYS A 199 -2.25 20.85 -33.75
CA LYS A 199 -1.70 20.55 -35.07
C LYS A 199 -2.73 20.05 -36.10
N LYS A 200 -4.01 20.15 -35.77
CA LYS A 200 -5.16 20.00 -36.69
C LYS A 200 -5.82 21.36 -36.91
#